data_62e45aaf8431800929f3a42c781f9786
#
_entry.id   62e45aaf8431800929f3a42c781f9786
#
_cell.length_a   1.000
_cell.length_b   1.000
_cell.length_c   1.000
_cell.angle_alpha   90.00
_cell.angle_beta   90.00
_cell.angle_gamma   90.00
#
_symmetry.space_group_name_H-M   'P 1'
#
loop_
_entity.id
_entity.type
_entity.pdbx_description
1 polymer ?
#
loop_
_entity_poly.entity_id
_entity_poly.type
_entity_poly.pdbx_seq_one_letter_code
_entity_poly.pdbx_strand_id
1 'polypeptide(L)'
;MRADAKRNRERIVSCALDLFAERGPGVSMEEIARAAGLGVGTLYRHFPDRRALVEEIATSSLRCLGAEIRRLRGQELPRWEALTRVVAFCAGQPFALVKAVADGDSPPEERLALQDEVDGLLRELMREVQEEGAMRDDISPVEAVEILSTAVCRPGAREDDAVTRVMLDGLRAKASGR
;
A
#
# COMPACT_ATOMS: atom_id res chain seq x y z
N MET A 1 -2.19 16.26 -26.74
CA MET A 1 -2.63 14.84 -26.89
C MET A 1 -1.98 13.87 -25.88
N ARG A 2 -0.62 13.66 -25.85
CA ARG A 2 -0.02 12.72 -24.86
C ARG A 2 -0.18 13.18 -23.42
N ALA A 3 -0.03 14.47 -23.13
CA ALA A 3 -0.19 15.05 -21.79
C ALA A 3 -1.63 14.96 -21.28
N ASP A 4 -2.62 15.11 -22.13
CA ASP A 4 -4.03 14.99 -21.78
C ASP A 4 -4.41 13.55 -21.48
N ALA A 5 -3.88 12.59 -22.25
CA ALA A 5 -4.07 11.17 -22.00
C ALA A 5 -3.48 10.75 -20.64
N LYS A 6 -2.29 11.24 -20.31
CA LYS A 6 -1.65 10.98 -19.01
C LYS A 6 -2.49 11.58 -17.86
N ARG A 7 -2.89 12.84 -17.96
CA ARG A 7 -3.76 13.50 -16.96
C ARG A 7 -5.09 12.77 -16.76
N ASN A 8 -5.72 12.31 -17.84
CA ASN A 8 -6.95 11.55 -17.74
C ASN A 8 -6.74 10.21 -17.05
N ARG A 9 -5.64 9.50 -17.36
CA ARG A 9 -5.28 8.23 -16.70
C ARG A 9 -5.09 8.42 -15.20
N GLU A 10 -4.29 9.43 -14.80
CA GLU A 10 -4.06 9.78 -13.39
C GLU A 10 -5.35 10.15 -12.66
N ARG A 11 -6.24 10.91 -13.32
CA ARG A 11 -7.53 11.30 -12.76
C ARG A 11 -8.46 10.11 -12.57
N ILE A 12 -8.50 9.17 -13.52
CA ILE A 12 -9.28 7.92 -13.38
C ILE A 12 -8.77 7.12 -12.17
N VAL A 13 -7.45 6.94 -12.03
CA VAL A 13 -6.85 6.21 -10.92
C VAL A 13 -7.19 6.88 -9.59
N SER A 14 -7.03 8.19 -9.47
CA SER A 14 -7.36 8.92 -8.24
C SER A 14 -8.84 8.77 -7.87
N CYS A 15 -9.76 8.98 -8.81
CA CYS A 15 -11.20 8.82 -8.54
C CYS A 15 -11.58 7.38 -8.18
N ALA A 16 -10.92 6.40 -8.80
CA ALA A 16 -11.14 4.99 -8.47
C ALA A 16 -10.67 4.67 -7.04
N LEU A 17 -9.51 5.20 -6.63
CA LEU A 17 -8.99 5.08 -5.26
C LEU A 17 -9.97 5.61 -4.23
N ASP A 18 -10.45 6.84 -4.43
CA ASP A 18 -11.40 7.50 -3.52
C ASP A 18 -12.70 6.69 -3.40
N LEU A 19 -13.27 6.27 -4.54
CA LEU A 19 -14.50 5.50 -4.57
C LEU A 19 -14.34 4.11 -3.93
N PHE A 20 -13.23 3.45 -4.16
CA PHE A 20 -12.96 2.15 -3.54
C PHE A 20 -12.74 2.26 -2.02
N ALA A 21 -12.13 3.35 -1.55
CA ALA A 21 -12.00 3.62 -0.13
C ALA A 21 -13.36 3.89 0.54
N GLU A 22 -14.25 4.63 -0.12
CA GLU A 22 -15.57 4.98 0.41
C GLU A 22 -16.59 3.84 0.34
N ARG A 23 -16.62 3.10 -0.78
CA ARG A 23 -17.72 2.17 -1.13
C ARG A 23 -17.27 0.73 -1.33
N GLY A 24 -15.98 0.46 -1.21
CA GLY A 24 -15.41 -0.87 -1.39
C GLY A 24 -15.32 -1.32 -2.85
N PRO A 25 -15.00 -2.61 -3.09
CA PRO A 25 -14.69 -3.14 -4.42
C PRO A 25 -15.87 -3.25 -5.38
N GLY A 26 -17.11 -2.97 -4.95
CA GLY A 26 -18.32 -3.08 -5.79
C GLY A 26 -18.56 -1.92 -6.76
N VAL A 27 -17.77 -0.85 -6.71
CA VAL A 27 -17.92 0.33 -7.57
C VAL A 27 -17.74 -0.04 -9.05
N SER A 28 -18.65 0.43 -9.92
CA SER A 28 -18.63 0.15 -11.35
C SER A 28 -17.67 1.06 -12.12
N MET A 29 -17.26 0.62 -13.32
CA MET A 29 -16.42 1.44 -14.23
C MET A 29 -17.14 2.72 -14.67
N GLU A 30 -18.48 2.66 -14.79
CA GLU A 30 -19.36 3.80 -15.10
C GLU A 30 -19.36 4.86 -14.00
N GLU A 31 -19.42 4.45 -12.74
CA GLU A 31 -19.33 5.35 -11.59
C GLU A 31 -17.96 6.03 -11.53
N ILE A 32 -16.87 5.28 -11.79
CA ILE A 32 -15.52 5.81 -11.84
C ILE A 32 -15.38 6.83 -12.99
N ALA A 33 -15.90 6.52 -14.18
CA ALA A 33 -15.86 7.44 -15.31
C ALA A 33 -16.60 8.75 -14.99
N ARG A 34 -17.78 8.65 -14.38
CA ARG A 34 -18.59 9.80 -13.95
C ARG A 34 -17.85 10.64 -12.92
N ALA A 35 -17.27 10.05 -11.90
CA ALA A 35 -16.49 10.76 -10.88
C ALA A 35 -15.25 11.42 -11.48
N ALA A 36 -14.61 10.79 -12.45
CA ALA A 36 -13.48 11.37 -13.18
C ALA A 36 -13.92 12.47 -14.19
N GLY A 37 -15.21 12.76 -14.36
CA GLY A 37 -15.72 13.70 -15.34
C GLY A 37 -15.42 13.31 -16.79
N LEU A 38 -15.42 12.00 -17.07
CA LEU A 38 -15.10 11.43 -18.38
C LEU A 38 -16.27 10.59 -18.90
N GLY A 39 -16.38 10.51 -20.23
CA GLY A 39 -17.27 9.54 -20.86
C GLY A 39 -16.74 8.11 -20.63
N VAL A 40 -17.66 7.15 -20.43
CA VAL A 40 -17.35 5.74 -20.21
C VAL A 40 -16.46 5.17 -21.33
N GLY A 41 -16.71 5.52 -22.58
CA GLY A 41 -15.87 5.13 -23.72
C GLY A 41 -14.44 5.68 -23.64
N THR A 42 -14.22 6.81 -22.97
CA THR A 42 -12.86 7.35 -22.73
C THR A 42 -12.16 6.53 -21.67
N LEU A 43 -12.86 6.16 -20.58
CA LEU A 43 -12.32 5.30 -19.55
C LEU A 43 -11.86 3.95 -20.13
N TYR A 44 -12.72 3.27 -20.91
CA TYR A 44 -12.38 1.98 -21.52
C TYR A 44 -11.24 2.04 -22.55
N ARG A 45 -10.96 3.20 -23.15
CA ARG A 45 -9.74 3.38 -23.96
C ARG A 45 -8.47 3.42 -23.11
N HIS A 46 -8.54 3.89 -21.86
CA HIS A 46 -7.40 3.90 -20.93
C HIS A 46 -7.22 2.58 -20.20
N PHE A 47 -8.33 1.97 -19.83
CA PHE A 47 -8.40 0.72 -19.06
C PHE A 47 -9.46 -0.18 -19.71
N PRO A 48 -9.05 -1.16 -20.53
CA PRO A 48 -9.97 -1.99 -21.33
C PRO A 48 -10.94 -2.79 -20.43
N ASP A 49 -10.56 -3.04 -19.20
CA ASP A 49 -11.37 -3.72 -18.21
C ASP A 49 -11.02 -3.24 -16.79
N ARG A 50 -11.79 -3.70 -15.82
CA ARG A 50 -11.60 -3.40 -14.40
C ARG A 50 -10.24 -3.90 -13.89
N ARG A 51 -9.79 -5.05 -14.37
CA ARG A 51 -8.52 -5.64 -13.97
C ARG A 51 -7.36 -4.72 -14.33
N ALA A 52 -7.32 -4.20 -15.56
CA ALA A 52 -6.30 -3.26 -15.99
C ALA A 52 -6.24 -2.00 -15.12
N LEU A 53 -7.39 -1.51 -14.67
CA LEU A 53 -7.45 -0.37 -13.74
C LEU A 53 -6.91 -0.75 -12.35
N VAL A 54 -7.28 -1.90 -11.82
CA VAL A 54 -6.81 -2.35 -10.49
C VAL A 54 -5.32 -2.66 -10.51
N GLU A 55 -4.79 -3.24 -11.58
CA GLU A 55 -3.34 -3.45 -11.76
C GLU A 55 -2.56 -2.13 -11.80
N GLU A 56 -3.09 -1.10 -12.46
CA GLU A 56 -2.49 0.24 -12.43
C GLU A 56 -2.49 0.84 -11.02
N ILE A 57 -3.61 0.69 -10.30
CA ILE A 57 -3.73 1.13 -8.91
C ILE A 57 -2.69 0.40 -8.04
N ALA A 58 -2.58 -0.92 -8.17
CA ALA A 58 -1.62 -1.74 -7.43
C ALA A 58 -0.18 -1.26 -7.66
N THR A 59 0.19 -1.13 -8.92
CA THR A 59 1.52 -0.68 -9.34
C THR A 59 1.83 0.72 -8.82
N SER A 60 0.86 1.64 -8.93
CA SER A 60 0.99 3.02 -8.43
C SER A 60 1.15 3.05 -6.91
N SER A 61 0.34 2.28 -6.17
CA SER A 61 0.42 2.21 -4.70
C SER A 61 1.76 1.65 -4.23
N LEU A 62 2.29 0.61 -4.89
CA LEU A 62 3.62 0.06 -4.58
C LEU A 62 4.74 1.08 -4.85
N ARG A 63 4.68 1.80 -5.98
CA ARG A 63 5.65 2.87 -6.27
C ARG A 63 5.61 3.97 -5.21
N CYS A 64 4.41 4.40 -4.81
CA CYS A 64 4.24 5.40 -3.76
C CYS A 64 4.79 4.90 -2.42
N LEU A 65 4.50 3.65 -2.06
CA LEU A 65 5.02 3.04 -0.83
C LEU A 65 6.55 2.96 -0.83
N GLY A 66 7.15 2.48 -1.92
CA GLY A 66 8.61 2.43 -2.04
C GLY A 66 9.26 3.82 -1.93
N ALA A 67 8.66 4.83 -2.57
CA ALA A 67 9.12 6.22 -2.47
C ALA A 67 9.01 6.76 -1.02
N GLU A 68 7.89 6.47 -0.34
CA GLU A 68 7.67 6.90 1.04
C GLU A 68 8.64 6.24 2.02
N ILE A 69 8.90 4.94 1.89
CA ILE A 69 9.90 4.23 2.72
C ILE A 69 11.27 4.88 2.53
N ARG A 70 11.72 5.10 1.29
CA ARG A 70 13.01 5.74 1.03
C ARG A 70 13.08 7.16 1.60
N ARG A 71 12.00 7.93 1.46
CA ARG A 71 11.90 9.29 2.01
C ARG A 71 12.05 9.29 3.52
N LEU A 72 11.34 8.41 4.22
CA LEU A 72 11.38 8.31 5.68
C LEU A 72 12.73 7.80 6.19
N ARG A 73 13.32 6.81 5.51
CA ARG A 73 14.66 6.30 5.85
C ARG A 73 15.77 7.35 5.65
N GLY A 74 15.59 8.28 4.71
CA GLY A 74 16.51 9.39 4.48
C GLY A 74 16.41 10.54 5.50
N GLN A 75 15.45 10.49 6.44
CA GLN A 75 15.28 11.50 7.48
C GLN A 75 16.03 11.13 8.77
N GLU A 76 16.46 12.15 9.51
CA GLU A 76 17.03 11.99 10.87
C GLU A 76 15.89 11.83 11.89
N LEU A 77 15.28 10.66 11.94
CA LEU A 77 14.24 10.32 12.91
C LEU A 77 14.44 8.87 13.42
N PRO A 78 13.94 8.55 14.63
CA PRO A 78 14.00 7.19 15.14
C PRO A 78 13.37 6.19 14.18
N ARG A 79 14.00 5.05 13.97
CA ARG A 79 13.51 4.04 13.00
C ARG A 79 12.14 3.48 13.35
N TRP A 80 11.83 3.39 14.63
CA TRP A 80 10.46 3.06 15.05
C TRP A 80 9.42 4.09 14.57
N GLU A 81 9.76 5.38 14.61
CA GLU A 81 8.88 6.42 14.09
C GLU A 81 8.74 6.33 12.56
N ALA A 82 9.83 6.06 11.84
CA ALA A 82 9.76 5.79 10.40
C ALA A 82 8.82 4.62 10.10
N LEU A 83 8.94 3.51 10.84
CA LEU A 83 8.07 2.34 10.71
C LEU A 83 6.60 2.68 10.95
N THR A 84 6.28 3.38 12.04
CA THR A 84 4.89 3.75 12.33
C THR A 84 4.28 4.65 11.26
N ARG A 85 5.04 5.57 10.69
CA ARG A 85 4.61 6.40 9.56
C ARG A 85 4.40 5.59 8.28
N VAL A 86 5.24 4.59 8.00
CA VAL A 86 5.02 3.65 6.89
C VAL A 86 3.72 2.87 7.08
N VAL A 87 3.47 2.37 8.30
CA VAL A 87 2.22 1.65 8.64
C VAL A 87 1.00 2.55 8.46
N ALA A 88 1.06 3.80 8.92
CA ALA A 88 0.00 4.79 8.72
C ALA A 88 -0.26 5.05 7.23
N PHE A 89 0.79 5.20 6.44
CA PHE A 89 0.68 5.34 4.99
C PHE A 89 0.00 4.12 4.35
N CYS A 90 0.41 2.90 4.73
CA CYS A 90 -0.18 1.66 4.21
C CYS A 90 -1.67 1.53 4.56
N ALA A 91 -2.07 1.90 5.78
CA ALA A 91 -3.47 1.84 6.21
C ALA A 91 -4.39 2.77 5.39
N GLY A 92 -3.85 3.83 4.79
CA GLY A 92 -4.57 4.72 3.87
C GLY A 92 -4.63 4.22 2.42
N GLN A 93 -3.98 3.09 2.08
CA GLN A 93 -3.88 2.57 0.73
C GLN A 93 -4.86 1.41 0.47
N PRO A 94 -5.30 1.19 -0.77
CA PRO A 94 -6.26 0.15 -1.11
C PRO A 94 -5.63 -1.25 -1.27
N PHE A 95 -4.60 -1.59 -0.47
CA PHE A 95 -3.90 -2.89 -0.58
C PHE A 95 -4.83 -4.10 -0.40
N ALA A 96 -5.85 -3.98 0.44
CA ALA A 96 -6.87 -5.03 0.59
C ALA A 96 -7.65 -5.29 -0.71
N LEU A 97 -8.00 -4.22 -1.45
CA LEU A 97 -8.65 -4.32 -2.75
C LEU A 97 -7.73 -4.95 -3.80
N VAL A 98 -6.48 -4.50 -3.82
CA VAL A 98 -5.45 -5.04 -4.73
C VAL A 98 -5.30 -6.54 -4.53
N LYS A 99 -5.24 -6.98 -3.28
CA LYS A 99 -5.17 -8.41 -2.92
C LYS A 99 -6.42 -9.17 -3.37
N ALA A 100 -7.62 -8.64 -3.11
CA ALA A 100 -8.89 -9.28 -3.45
C ALA A 100 -9.12 -9.46 -4.97
N VAL A 101 -8.55 -8.57 -5.80
CA VAL A 101 -8.68 -8.67 -7.27
C VAL A 101 -7.53 -9.47 -7.89
N ALA A 102 -6.41 -9.58 -7.20
CA ALA A 102 -5.24 -10.36 -7.64
C ALA A 102 -5.42 -11.88 -7.52
N ASP A 103 -6.43 -12.35 -6.78
CA ASP A 103 -6.64 -13.79 -6.48
C ASP A 103 -7.02 -14.67 -7.70
N GLY A 104 -7.13 -14.09 -8.91
CA GLY A 104 -7.61 -14.84 -10.10
C GLY A 104 -6.55 -15.21 -11.14
N ASP A 105 -5.43 -14.50 -11.24
CA ASP A 105 -4.42 -14.68 -12.28
C ASP A 105 -3.03 -14.21 -11.82
N SER A 106 -1.97 -14.78 -12.42
CA SER A 106 -0.59 -14.34 -12.15
C SER A 106 -0.42 -12.84 -12.44
N PRO A 107 0.15 -12.07 -11.50
CA PRO A 107 0.42 -10.66 -11.70
C PRO A 107 1.44 -10.43 -12.83
N PRO A 108 1.40 -9.26 -13.49
CA PRO A 108 2.43 -8.88 -14.43
C PRO A 108 3.84 -8.88 -13.80
N GLU A 109 4.85 -9.22 -14.60
CA GLU A 109 6.25 -9.28 -14.14
C GLU A 109 6.72 -7.94 -13.53
N GLU A 110 6.30 -6.81 -14.11
CA GLU A 110 6.61 -5.47 -13.58
C GLU A 110 6.08 -5.28 -12.15
N ARG A 111 4.86 -5.76 -11.86
CA ARG A 111 4.28 -5.68 -10.51
C ARG A 111 5.00 -6.58 -9.52
N LEU A 112 5.39 -7.79 -9.94
CA LEU A 112 6.17 -8.71 -9.11
C LEU A 112 7.52 -8.12 -8.74
N ALA A 113 8.25 -7.58 -9.70
CA ALA A 113 9.54 -6.93 -9.46
C ALA A 113 9.42 -5.74 -8.50
N LEU A 114 8.36 -4.94 -8.65
CA LEU A 114 8.09 -3.81 -7.76
C LEU A 114 7.69 -4.27 -6.34
N GLN A 115 6.94 -5.36 -6.24
CA GLN A 115 6.61 -5.97 -4.95
C GLN A 115 7.87 -6.44 -4.22
N ASP A 116 8.76 -7.17 -4.92
CA ASP A 116 10.03 -7.65 -4.36
C ASP A 116 10.92 -6.48 -3.89
N GLU A 117 10.95 -5.38 -4.65
CA GLU A 117 11.69 -4.17 -4.27
C GLU A 117 11.12 -3.56 -2.98
N VAL A 118 9.80 -3.40 -2.88
CA VAL A 118 9.13 -2.84 -1.69
C VAL A 118 9.32 -3.76 -0.48
N ASP A 119 9.19 -5.07 -0.66
CA ASP A 119 9.41 -6.04 0.41
C ASP A 119 10.87 -6.02 0.89
N GLY A 120 11.83 -5.79 -0.01
CA GLY A 120 13.24 -5.56 0.33
C GLY A 120 13.41 -4.33 1.22
N LEU A 121 12.82 -3.20 0.83
CA LEU A 121 12.88 -1.94 1.60
C LEU A 121 12.23 -2.07 2.99
N LEU A 122 11.11 -2.79 3.08
CA LEU A 122 10.44 -3.05 4.36
C LEU A 122 11.32 -3.90 5.27
N ARG A 123 11.90 -5.00 4.75
CA ARG A 123 12.82 -5.86 5.52
C ARG A 123 14.05 -5.10 6.03
N GLU A 124 14.61 -4.21 5.21
CA GLU A 124 15.71 -3.34 5.64
C GLU A 124 15.30 -2.38 6.75
N LEU A 125 14.13 -1.74 6.63
CA LEU A 125 13.61 -0.88 7.69
C LEU A 125 13.40 -1.66 9.00
N MET A 126 12.83 -2.88 8.94
CA MET A 126 12.65 -3.72 10.14
C MET A 126 13.98 -4.05 10.81
N ARG A 127 15.02 -4.39 10.03
CA ARG A 127 16.36 -4.63 10.56
C ARG A 127 16.94 -3.38 11.23
N GLU A 128 16.81 -2.21 10.60
CA GLU A 128 17.26 -0.94 11.21
C GLU A 128 16.55 -0.65 12.53
N VAL A 129 15.24 -0.96 12.65
CA VAL A 129 14.47 -0.80 13.91
C VAL A 129 14.98 -1.76 14.99
N GLN A 130 15.37 -3.00 14.61
CA GLN A 130 15.99 -3.96 15.55
C GLN A 130 17.39 -3.50 16.00
N GLU A 131 18.21 -3.01 15.09
CA GLU A 131 19.55 -2.49 15.38
C GLU A 131 19.53 -1.30 16.35
N GLU A 132 18.47 -0.45 16.27
CA GLU A 132 18.21 0.59 17.28
C GLU A 132 17.67 0.04 18.62
N GLY A 133 17.39 -1.26 18.71
CA GLY A 133 16.81 -1.87 19.93
C GLY A 133 15.35 -1.51 20.18
N ALA A 134 14.65 -0.96 19.19
CA ALA A 134 13.25 -0.53 19.32
C ALA A 134 12.26 -1.65 18.98
N MET A 135 12.66 -2.67 18.24
CA MET A 135 11.88 -3.86 17.91
C MET A 135 12.51 -5.09 18.57
N ARG A 136 11.66 -6.05 18.97
CA ARG A 136 12.09 -7.35 19.51
C ARG A 136 12.92 -8.12 18.48
N ASP A 137 13.90 -8.90 18.94
CA ASP A 137 14.87 -9.62 18.11
C ASP A 137 14.54 -11.11 17.90
N ASP A 138 13.52 -11.60 18.63
CA ASP A 138 13.03 -13.00 18.50
C ASP A 138 12.01 -13.17 17.35
N ILE A 139 11.70 -12.10 16.61
CA ILE A 139 10.91 -12.11 15.37
C ILE A 139 11.82 -11.58 14.25
N SER A 140 11.99 -12.36 13.18
CA SER A 140 12.80 -11.92 12.05
C SER A 140 12.18 -10.72 11.31
N PRO A 141 12.96 -9.90 10.59
CA PRO A 141 12.43 -8.83 9.73
C PRO A 141 11.37 -9.29 8.73
N VAL A 142 11.49 -10.51 8.20
CA VAL A 142 10.51 -11.10 7.26
C VAL A 142 9.18 -11.35 7.97
N GLU A 143 9.19 -12.01 9.12
CA GLU A 143 7.99 -12.27 9.93
C GLU A 143 7.33 -10.96 10.39
N ALA A 144 8.12 -9.95 10.75
CA ALA A 144 7.59 -8.63 11.13
C ALA A 144 6.84 -7.95 9.96
N VAL A 145 7.37 -8.04 8.73
CA VAL A 145 6.67 -7.54 7.53
C VAL A 145 5.38 -8.31 7.29
N GLU A 146 5.37 -9.64 7.43
CA GLU A 146 4.17 -10.46 7.28
C GLU A 146 3.08 -10.11 8.31
N ILE A 147 3.47 -9.93 9.58
CA ILE A 147 2.57 -9.52 10.66
C ILE A 147 1.92 -8.17 10.33
N LEU A 148 2.73 -7.15 9.99
CA LEU A 148 2.21 -5.82 9.68
C LEU A 148 1.38 -5.81 8.39
N SER A 149 1.78 -6.57 7.37
CA SER A 149 0.99 -6.72 6.14
C SER A 149 -0.41 -7.28 6.44
N THR A 150 -0.51 -8.23 7.37
CA THR A 150 -1.81 -8.76 7.82
C THR A 150 -2.66 -7.68 8.48
N ALA A 151 -2.06 -6.74 9.20
CA ALA A 151 -2.77 -5.64 9.84
C ALA A 151 -3.26 -4.60 8.81
N VAL A 152 -2.42 -4.18 7.87
CA VAL A 152 -2.71 -3.03 6.98
C VAL A 152 -3.38 -3.44 5.66
N CYS A 153 -3.21 -4.67 5.18
CA CYS A 153 -3.81 -5.17 3.93
C CYS A 153 -5.20 -5.79 4.13
N ARG A 154 -5.93 -5.45 5.19
CA ARG A 154 -7.31 -5.87 5.44
C ARG A 154 -8.31 -4.78 5.06
N PRO A 155 -9.55 -5.14 4.68
CA PRO A 155 -10.60 -4.15 4.42
C PRO A 155 -10.84 -3.25 5.63
N GLY A 156 -10.87 -1.93 5.41
CA GLY A 156 -11.13 -0.95 6.47
C GLY A 156 -9.98 -0.77 7.48
N ALA A 157 -8.75 -1.21 7.16
CA ALA A 157 -7.57 -0.96 7.99
C ALA A 157 -7.36 0.54 8.21
N ARG A 158 -7.06 0.92 9.44
CA ARG A 158 -6.73 2.30 9.83
C ARG A 158 -5.50 2.28 10.73
N GLU A 159 -4.74 3.38 10.69
CA GLU A 159 -3.55 3.53 11.53
C GLU A 159 -3.85 3.48 13.03
N ASP A 160 -5.02 3.97 13.42
CA ASP A 160 -5.48 4.11 14.82
C ASP A 160 -6.36 2.95 15.30
N ASP A 161 -6.58 1.92 14.48
CA ASP A 161 -7.43 0.80 14.91
C ASP A 161 -6.73 -0.17 15.87
N ALA A 162 -7.53 -0.93 16.60
CA ALA A 162 -7.05 -1.83 17.65
C ALA A 162 -6.10 -2.91 17.11
N VAL A 163 -6.35 -3.43 15.90
CA VAL A 163 -5.51 -4.49 15.29
C VAL A 163 -4.14 -3.94 14.97
N THR A 164 -4.07 -2.79 14.30
CA THR A 164 -2.81 -2.13 13.95
C THR A 164 -2.00 -1.79 15.20
N ARG A 165 -2.64 -1.24 16.25
CA ARG A 165 -1.97 -0.96 17.53
C ARG A 165 -1.44 -2.20 18.21
N VAL A 166 -2.25 -3.26 18.34
CA VAL A 166 -1.83 -4.51 18.98
C VAL A 166 -0.65 -5.15 18.25
N MET A 167 -0.66 -5.14 16.90
CA MET A 167 0.45 -5.67 16.10
C MET A 167 1.73 -4.85 16.31
N LEU A 168 1.64 -3.52 16.27
CA LEU A 168 2.80 -2.64 16.55
C LEU A 168 3.33 -2.84 17.97
N ASP A 169 2.44 -2.86 18.98
CA ASP A 169 2.84 -3.08 20.37
C ASP A 169 3.49 -4.45 20.57
N GLY A 170 2.98 -5.47 19.86
CA GLY A 170 3.55 -6.83 19.86
C GLY A 170 4.95 -6.92 19.26
N LEU A 171 5.30 -6.00 18.34
CA LEU A 171 6.63 -5.93 17.72
C LEU A 171 7.63 -5.09 18.53
N ARG A 172 7.19 -4.27 19.48
CA ARG A 172 8.12 -3.48 20.29
C ARG A 172 9.05 -4.36 21.11
N ALA A 173 10.28 -3.89 21.26
CA ALA A 173 11.21 -4.48 22.23
C ALA A 173 10.56 -4.43 23.62
N LYS A 174 10.61 -5.55 24.35
CA LYS A 174 10.17 -5.57 25.74
C LYS A 174 11.11 -4.68 26.54
N ALA A 175 10.56 -3.76 27.33
CA ALA A 175 11.37 -3.04 28.30
C ALA A 175 12.10 -4.10 29.14
N SER A 176 13.43 -4.11 29.08
CA SER A 176 14.24 -4.99 29.94
C SER A 176 13.91 -4.63 31.38
N GLY A 177 13.06 -5.45 32.00
CA GLY A 177 12.78 -5.33 33.42
C GLY A 177 14.11 -5.49 34.18
N ARG A 178 14.52 -4.40 34.82
CA ARG A 178 15.55 -4.46 35.86
C ARG A 178 14.97 -5.08 37.12
#